data_0837d016e0c9dde755fc2639c8aaa8f7
#
_entry.id   0837d016e0c9dde755fc2639c8aaa8f7
#
_cell.length_a   1.000
_cell.length_b   1.000
_cell.length_c   1.000
_cell.angle_alpha   90.00
_cell.angle_beta   90.00
_cell.angle_gamma   90.00
#
_symmetry.space_group_name_H-M   'P 1'
#
loop_
_entity.id
_entity.type
_entity.pdbx_description
1 polymer ?
#
loop_
_entity_poly.entity_id
_entity_poly.type
_entity_poly.pdbx_seq_one_letter_code
_entity_poly.pdbx_strand_id
1 'polypeptide(L)'
;MKVLIANRGEIAVRIMRACRELGLSSVAVYSDSDRLAPHVRYADQAVGLHADSPDGTYLHIEKLIEAANQTGAEMVHPGYGFLAENAEFAIACGHAGLRFVGPPPEVIALMGGKTSARVAAKEAGVPVVPGTESSLDVSLAEDAVLETAKNIG
;
A
#
# COMPACT_ATOMS: atom_id res chain seq x y z
N MET A 1 -3.81 19.21 -10.77
CA MET A 1 -3.83 18.23 -9.66
C MET A 1 -2.44 17.66 -9.48
N LYS A 2 -2.05 17.42 -8.24
CA LYS A 2 -0.72 16.93 -7.87
C LYS A 2 -0.83 15.64 -7.05
N VAL A 3 0.02 14.65 -7.38
CA VAL A 3 0.01 13.31 -6.80
C VAL A 3 1.32 13.09 -6.04
N LEU A 4 1.26 12.82 -4.74
CA LEU A 4 2.39 12.29 -3.98
C LEU A 4 2.45 10.77 -4.21
N ILE A 5 3.63 10.27 -4.59
CA ILE A 5 3.88 8.84 -4.75
C ILE A 5 4.54 8.32 -3.47
N ALA A 6 3.76 7.62 -2.63
CA ALA A 6 4.22 7.05 -1.37
C ALA A 6 4.95 5.72 -1.60
N ASN A 7 5.95 5.74 -2.47
CA ASN A 7 6.74 4.57 -2.86
C ASN A 7 8.09 5.00 -3.44
N ARG A 8 8.93 4.04 -3.83
CA ARG A 8 10.28 4.27 -4.35
C ARG A 8 10.55 3.44 -5.61
N GLY A 9 11.73 3.62 -6.19
CA GLY A 9 12.25 2.75 -7.24
C GLY A 9 11.42 2.75 -8.52
N GLU A 10 11.34 1.60 -9.16
CA GLU A 10 10.71 1.45 -10.48
C GLU A 10 9.20 1.72 -10.45
N ILE A 11 8.50 1.30 -9.39
CA ILE A 11 7.05 1.54 -9.29
C ILE A 11 6.74 3.03 -9.19
N ALA A 12 7.54 3.80 -8.43
CA ALA A 12 7.37 5.24 -8.37
C ALA A 12 7.56 5.88 -9.76
N VAL A 13 8.59 5.48 -10.51
CA VAL A 13 8.80 5.95 -11.90
C VAL A 13 7.64 5.57 -12.81
N ARG A 14 7.11 4.35 -12.68
CA ARG A 14 5.94 3.90 -13.46
C ARG A 14 4.73 4.78 -13.21
N ILE A 15 4.41 5.07 -11.95
CA ILE A 15 3.29 5.94 -11.58
C ILE A 15 3.51 7.37 -12.10
N MET A 16 4.72 7.90 -11.97
CA MET A 16 5.06 9.24 -12.48
C MET A 16 4.91 9.35 -14.00
N ARG A 17 5.21 8.28 -14.74
CA ARG A 17 4.94 8.23 -16.19
C ARG A 17 3.46 8.36 -16.49
N ALA A 18 2.61 7.59 -15.77
CA ALA A 18 1.17 7.70 -15.91
C ALA A 18 0.65 9.09 -15.51
N CYS A 19 1.17 9.69 -14.44
CA CYS A 19 0.85 11.07 -14.06
C CYS A 19 1.16 12.04 -15.21
N ARG A 20 2.33 11.93 -15.81
CA ARG A 20 2.74 12.79 -16.94
C ARG A 20 1.81 12.63 -18.16
N GLU A 21 1.44 11.40 -18.51
CA GLU A 21 0.50 11.12 -19.61
C GLU A 21 -0.89 11.72 -19.34
N LEU A 22 -1.28 11.81 -18.07
CA LEU A 22 -2.56 12.40 -17.65
C LEU A 22 -2.48 13.92 -17.37
N GLY A 23 -1.32 14.55 -17.57
CA GLY A 23 -1.12 15.98 -17.25
C GLY A 23 -1.16 16.30 -15.76
N LEU A 24 -0.82 15.32 -14.89
CA LEU A 24 -0.73 15.48 -13.45
C LEU A 24 0.71 15.73 -13.03
N SER A 25 0.91 16.62 -12.03
CA SER A 25 2.23 16.81 -11.42
C SER A 25 2.51 15.72 -10.38
N SER A 26 3.76 15.29 -10.31
CA SER A 26 4.22 14.21 -9.43
C SER A 26 5.13 14.71 -8.31
N VAL A 27 4.98 14.16 -7.12
CA VAL A 27 5.87 14.38 -5.96
C VAL A 27 6.48 13.05 -5.56
N ALA A 28 7.81 12.95 -5.58
CA ALA A 28 8.53 11.85 -4.98
C ALA A 28 8.76 12.08 -3.49
N VAL A 29 8.81 10.99 -2.72
CA VAL A 29 9.41 10.97 -1.38
C VAL A 29 10.66 10.09 -1.41
N TYR A 30 11.65 10.36 -0.56
CA TYR A 30 12.89 9.59 -0.55
C TYR A 30 13.55 9.54 0.83
N SER A 31 14.13 8.37 1.16
CA SER A 31 15.07 8.21 2.27
C SER A 31 16.42 8.86 1.93
N ASP A 32 17.27 9.12 2.93
CA ASP A 32 18.57 9.74 2.69
C ASP A 32 19.44 8.90 1.73
N SER A 33 19.37 7.57 1.81
CA SER A 33 20.05 6.65 0.89
C SER A 33 19.51 6.69 -0.54
N ASP A 34 18.23 7.03 -0.74
CA ASP A 34 17.59 7.12 -2.05
C ASP A 34 17.71 8.51 -2.72
N ARG A 35 18.38 9.47 -2.09
CA ARG A 35 18.45 10.87 -2.57
C ARG A 35 18.82 11.03 -4.05
N LEU A 36 19.64 10.13 -4.58
CA LEU A 36 20.08 10.15 -5.98
C LEU A 36 19.36 9.13 -6.86
N ALA A 37 18.35 8.45 -6.33
CA ALA A 37 17.63 7.40 -7.05
C ALA A 37 16.86 7.96 -8.27
N PRO A 38 16.62 7.13 -9.31
CA PRO A 38 15.96 7.58 -10.54
C PRO A 38 14.59 8.22 -10.32
N HIS A 39 13.77 7.71 -9.40
CA HIS A 39 12.44 8.24 -9.12
C HIS A 39 12.48 9.67 -8.57
N VAL A 40 13.51 10.02 -7.79
CA VAL A 40 13.70 11.38 -7.25
C VAL A 40 13.97 12.39 -8.38
N ARG A 41 14.80 11.99 -9.35
CA ARG A 41 15.14 12.83 -10.52
C ARG A 41 14.02 12.91 -11.55
N TYR A 42 13.15 11.92 -11.58
CA TYR A 42 12.06 11.85 -12.57
C TYR A 42 10.83 12.66 -12.16
N ALA A 43 10.61 12.86 -10.87
CA ALA A 43 9.48 13.61 -10.31
C ALA A 43 9.58 15.11 -10.60
N ASP A 44 8.44 15.80 -10.63
CA ASP A 44 8.38 17.25 -10.75
C ASP A 44 8.81 17.95 -9.44
N GLN A 45 8.56 17.30 -8.29
CA GLN A 45 9.02 17.73 -6.97
C GLN A 45 9.47 16.51 -6.16
N ALA A 46 10.34 16.72 -5.17
CA ALA A 46 10.79 15.65 -4.29
C ALA A 46 10.98 16.15 -2.84
N VAL A 47 10.59 15.32 -1.87
CA VAL A 47 10.68 15.61 -0.42
C VAL A 47 11.50 14.53 0.27
N GLY A 48 12.55 14.93 1.01
CA GLY A 48 13.33 14.04 1.85
C GLY A 48 12.59 13.68 3.14
N LEU A 49 12.58 12.39 3.49
CA LEU A 49 11.95 11.91 4.72
C LEU A 49 12.92 11.87 5.91
N HIS A 50 14.20 12.25 5.69
CA HIS A 50 15.24 12.41 6.69
C HIS A 50 15.42 11.23 7.64
N ALA A 51 15.51 10.04 7.06
CA ALA A 51 15.87 8.77 7.70
C ALA A 51 16.22 7.75 6.61
N ASP A 52 16.79 6.61 7.02
CA ASP A 52 17.16 5.51 6.12
C ASP A 52 16.31 4.26 6.32
N SER A 53 15.81 4.00 7.55
CA SER A 53 14.98 2.84 7.80
C SER A 53 13.59 2.98 7.16
N PRO A 54 12.98 1.89 6.66
CA PRO A 54 11.61 1.92 6.13
C PRO A 54 10.59 2.49 7.13
N ASP A 55 10.67 2.12 8.41
CA ASP A 55 9.78 2.59 9.48
C ASP A 55 9.91 4.10 9.72
N GLY A 56 11.09 4.65 9.51
CA GLY A 56 11.35 6.08 9.60
C GLY A 56 11.04 6.86 8.32
N THR A 57 10.68 6.17 7.22
CA THR A 57 10.48 6.77 5.91
C THR A 57 9.18 6.29 5.24
N TYR A 58 9.26 5.30 4.36
CA TYR A 58 8.15 4.84 3.50
C TYR A 58 7.01 4.16 4.24
N LEU A 59 7.21 3.72 5.49
CA LEU A 59 6.18 3.18 6.38
C LEU A 59 5.68 4.18 7.42
N HIS A 60 6.22 5.42 7.43
CA HIS A 60 5.86 6.45 8.39
C HIS A 60 4.72 7.32 7.84
N ILE A 61 3.50 7.03 8.25
CA ILE A 61 2.26 7.65 7.74
C ILE A 61 2.31 9.17 7.88
N GLU A 62 2.68 9.69 9.06
CA GLU A 62 2.66 11.12 9.35
C GLU A 62 3.63 11.91 8.46
N LYS A 63 4.83 11.38 8.21
CA LYS A 63 5.80 12.01 7.30
C LYS A 63 5.30 12.07 5.86
N LEU A 64 4.60 11.05 5.41
CA LEU A 64 4.02 11.01 4.06
C LEU A 64 2.88 12.02 3.92
N ILE A 65 2.02 12.12 4.94
CA ILE A 65 0.96 13.15 4.99
C ILE A 65 1.55 14.56 5.04
N GLU A 66 2.57 14.76 5.87
CA GLU A 66 3.29 16.05 5.96
C GLU A 66 3.91 16.46 4.62
N ALA A 67 4.59 15.53 3.95
CA ALA A 67 5.16 15.74 2.61
C ALA A 67 4.08 16.10 1.58
N ALA A 68 2.91 15.47 1.64
CA ALA A 68 1.78 15.79 0.78
C ALA A 68 1.28 17.23 1.04
N ASN A 69 1.09 17.59 2.30
CA ASN A 69 0.64 18.93 2.70
C ASN A 69 1.65 20.02 2.31
N GLN A 70 2.95 19.81 2.57
CA GLN A 70 4.03 20.74 2.22
C GLN A 70 4.11 21.04 0.73
N THR A 71 3.81 20.05 -0.10
CA THR A 71 3.87 20.19 -1.56
C THR A 71 2.55 20.61 -2.19
N GLY A 72 1.46 20.64 -1.42
CA GLY A 72 0.12 20.88 -1.93
C GLY A 72 -0.37 19.75 -2.83
N ALA A 73 0.03 18.50 -2.54
CA ALA A 73 -0.53 17.34 -3.20
C ALA A 73 -2.01 17.18 -2.81
N GLU A 74 -2.84 16.78 -3.76
CA GLU A 74 -4.26 16.55 -3.58
C GLU A 74 -4.59 15.07 -3.52
N MET A 75 -3.64 14.24 -3.97
CA MET A 75 -3.78 12.79 -4.09
C MET A 75 -2.51 12.09 -3.60
N VAL A 76 -2.68 10.88 -3.07
CA VAL A 76 -1.58 9.99 -2.67
C VAL A 76 -1.73 8.66 -3.39
N HIS A 77 -0.70 8.24 -4.12
CA HIS A 77 -0.65 6.92 -4.75
C HIS A 77 0.37 6.04 -4.02
N PRO A 78 -0.06 4.96 -3.36
CA PRO A 78 0.82 4.12 -2.55
C PRO A 78 1.68 3.15 -3.38
N GLY A 79 1.38 2.94 -4.66
CA GLY A 79 1.99 1.89 -5.47
C GLY A 79 1.59 0.49 -5.02
N TYR A 80 2.57 -0.38 -4.84
CA TYR A 80 2.42 -1.71 -4.23
C TYR A 80 3.44 -1.89 -3.09
N GLY A 81 3.19 -2.84 -2.17
CA GLY A 81 4.01 -3.00 -0.97
C GLY A 81 3.91 -1.79 -0.02
N PHE A 82 4.84 -1.64 0.90
CA PHE A 82 4.83 -0.59 1.93
C PHE A 82 3.43 -0.39 2.54
N LEU A 83 2.81 0.77 2.32
CA LEU A 83 1.50 1.11 2.87
C LEU A 83 0.33 0.90 1.88
N ALA A 84 0.57 0.25 0.73
CA ALA A 84 -0.48 0.06 -0.29
C ALA A 84 -1.68 -0.77 0.22
N GLU A 85 -1.43 -1.69 1.15
CA GLU A 85 -2.44 -2.55 1.78
C GLU A 85 -2.73 -2.15 3.24
N ASN A 86 -2.37 -0.93 3.62
CA ASN A 86 -2.58 -0.41 4.97
C ASN A 86 -3.84 0.46 5.03
N ALA A 87 -4.89 -0.05 5.70
CA ALA A 87 -6.16 0.67 5.84
C ALA A 87 -6.02 1.97 6.66
N GLU A 88 -5.13 1.99 7.68
CA GLU A 88 -4.88 3.17 8.51
C GLU A 88 -4.28 4.32 7.69
N PHE A 89 -3.40 3.99 6.72
CA PHE A 89 -2.87 5.00 5.82
C PHE A 89 -3.95 5.61 4.91
N ALA A 90 -4.85 4.78 4.37
CA ALA A 90 -5.96 5.28 3.57
C ALA A 90 -6.91 6.18 4.40
N ILE A 91 -7.18 5.81 5.67
CA ILE A 91 -7.95 6.62 6.62
C ILE A 91 -7.23 7.95 6.90
N ALA A 92 -5.93 7.90 7.20
CA ALA A 92 -5.14 9.10 7.48
C ALA A 92 -5.10 10.06 6.29
N CYS A 93 -4.99 9.56 5.06
CA CYS A 93 -5.13 10.37 3.84
C CYS A 93 -6.48 11.09 3.81
N GLY A 94 -7.59 10.38 4.07
CA GLY A 94 -8.94 10.95 4.10
C GLY A 94 -9.08 12.05 5.15
N HIS A 95 -8.58 11.85 6.36
CA HIS A 95 -8.58 12.85 7.44
C HIS A 95 -7.75 14.09 7.08
N ALA A 96 -6.69 13.93 6.31
CA ALA A 96 -5.88 15.03 5.81
C ALA A 96 -6.45 15.73 4.56
N GLY A 97 -7.63 15.32 4.09
CA GLY A 97 -8.24 15.87 2.87
C GLY A 97 -7.57 15.40 1.56
N LEU A 98 -6.75 14.35 1.63
CA LEU A 98 -6.05 13.76 0.50
C LEU A 98 -6.88 12.62 -0.10
N ARG A 99 -6.93 12.54 -1.41
CA ARG A 99 -7.54 11.41 -2.11
C ARG A 99 -6.54 10.25 -2.19
N PHE A 100 -6.81 9.16 -1.50
CA PHE A 100 -6.05 7.93 -1.63
C PHE A 100 -6.38 7.26 -2.97
N VAL A 101 -5.35 6.93 -3.76
CA VAL A 101 -5.50 6.22 -5.04
C VAL A 101 -5.46 4.73 -4.78
N GLY A 102 -6.61 4.18 -4.49
CA GLY A 102 -6.79 2.78 -4.12
C GLY A 102 -8.23 2.49 -3.68
N PRO A 103 -8.50 1.27 -3.18
CA PRO A 103 -9.81 0.92 -2.63
C PRO A 103 -10.13 1.72 -1.36
N PRO A 104 -11.41 1.77 -0.95
CA PRO A 104 -11.81 2.29 0.37
C PRO A 104 -11.13 1.52 1.52
N PRO A 105 -10.87 2.17 2.68
CA PRO A 105 -10.15 1.54 3.80
C PRO A 105 -10.77 0.22 4.28
N GLU A 106 -12.10 0.15 4.31
CA GLU A 106 -12.84 -1.06 4.72
C GLU A 106 -12.61 -2.24 3.76
N VAL A 107 -12.45 -1.95 2.47
CA VAL A 107 -12.14 -2.96 1.45
C VAL A 107 -10.68 -3.42 1.60
N ILE A 108 -9.75 -2.50 1.88
CA ILE A 108 -8.35 -2.84 2.14
C ILE A 108 -8.27 -3.77 3.37
N ALA A 109 -8.97 -3.43 4.46
CA ALA A 109 -8.99 -4.24 5.67
C ALA A 109 -9.61 -5.63 5.43
N LEU A 110 -10.71 -5.71 4.68
CA LEU A 110 -11.38 -6.97 4.34
C LEU A 110 -10.47 -7.88 3.51
N MET A 111 -9.84 -7.32 2.48
CA MET A 111 -9.01 -8.08 1.53
C MET A 111 -7.59 -8.34 2.05
N GLY A 112 -7.12 -7.60 3.05
CA GLY A 112 -5.82 -7.80 3.67
C GLY A 112 -5.70 -9.10 4.48
N GLY A 113 -6.83 -9.65 4.97
CA GLY A 113 -6.86 -10.96 5.63
C GLY A 113 -7.06 -12.09 4.64
N LYS A 114 -6.16 -13.09 4.63
CA LYS A 114 -6.26 -14.23 3.67
C LYS A 114 -7.58 -15.00 3.78
N THR A 115 -8.05 -15.24 5.00
CA THR A 115 -9.30 -15.95 5.27
C THR A 115 -10.53 -15.10 4.94
N SER A 116 -10.55 -13.83 5.37
CA SER A 116 -11.65 -12.90 5.09
C SER A 116 -11.80 -12.60 3.59
N ALA A 117 -10.67 -12.37 2.90
CA ALA A 117 -10.66 -12.16 1.45
C ALA A 117 -11.21 -13.37 0.69
N ARG A 118 -10.87 -14.58 1.14
CA ARG A 118 -11.36 -15.82 0.56
C ARG A 118 -12.87 -16.03 0.76
N VAL A 119 -13.38 -15.74 1.96
CA VAL A 119 -14.82 -15.79 2.25
C VAL A 119 -15.55 -14.79 1.35
N ALA A 120 -15.10 -13.54 1.31
CA ALA A 120 -15.69 -12.51 0.47
C ALA A 120 -15.69 -12.86 -1.03
N ALA A 121 -14.58 -13.42 -1.53
CA ALA A 121 -14.49 -13.87 -2.92
C ALA A 121 -15.49 -15.03 -3.22
N LYS A 122 -15.61 -15.99 -2.29
CA LYS A 122 -16.54 -17.12 -2.41
C LYS A 122 -18.00 -16.65 -2.41
N GLU A 123 -18.36 -15.72 -1.53
CA GLU A 123 -19.69 -15.10 -1.47
C GLU A 123 -20.03 -14.32 -2.75
N ALA A 124 -19.02 -13.71 -3.36
CA ALA A 124 -19.13 -13.02 -4.65
C ALA A 124 -19.15 -13.98 -5.87
N GLY A 125 -19.10 -15.30 -5.66
CA GLY A 125 -19.09 -16.30 -6.73
C GLY A 125 -17.76 -16.38 -7.49
N VAL A 126 -16.68 -15.83 -6.95
CA VAL A 126 -15.34 -15.92 -7.55
C VAL A 126 -14.70 -17.27 -7.19
N PRO A 127 -14.18 -18.03 -8.16
CA PRO A 127 -13.46 -19.27 -7.88
C PRO A 127 -12.26 -19.03 -6.96
N VAL A 128 -12.15 -19.83 -5.90
CA VAL A 128 -11.05 -19.74 -4.95
C VAL A 128 -10.28 -21.05 -4.86
N VAL A 129 -8.99 -20.97 -4.61
CA VAL A 129 -8.16 -22.15 -4.33
C VAL A 129 -8.67 -22.84 -3.06
N PRO A 130 -8.73 -24.19 -2.96
CA PRO A 130 -9.08 -24.91 -1.73
C PRO A 130 -8.27 -24.46 -0.51
N GLY A 131 -8.87 -24.39 0.67
CA GLY A 131 -8.25 -23.91 1.90
C GLY A 131 -9.25 -23.72 3.06
N THR A 132 -8.78 -23.38 4.25
CA THR A 132 -9.62 -23.15 5.44
C THR A 132 -10.44 -21.86 5.34
N GLU A 133 -11.61 -21.85 5.93
CA GLU A 133 -12.48 -20.66 6.06
C GLU A 133 -12.17 -19.84 7.32
N SER A 134 -11.40 -20.40 8.23
CA SER A 134 -10.92 -19.74 9.44
C SER A 134 -9.42 -19.93 9.61
N SER A 135 -8.79 -19.07 10.38
CA SER A 135 -7.41 -19.26 10.80
C SER A 135 -7.31 -20.53 11.64
N LEU A 136 -6.31 -21.38 11.36
CA LEU A 136 -6.02 -22.51 12.23
C LEU A 136 -5.39 -21.99 13.51
N ASP A 137 -5.88 -22.43 14.66
CA ASP A 137 -5.27 -22.16 15.94
C ASP A 137 -3.95 -22.96 16.01
N VAL A 138 -2.84 -22.29 16.26
CA VAL A 138 -1.52 -22.93 16.44
C VAL A 138 -1.45 -23.83 17.67
N SER A 139 -2.45 -23.77 18.57
CA SER A 139 -2.60 -24.69 19.70
C SER A 139 -3.26 -26.03 19.32
N LEU A 140 -3.78 -26.16 18.08
CA LEU A 140 -4.34 -27.42 17.60
C LEU A 140 -3.25 -28.51 17.56
N ALA A 141 -3.65 -29.72 17.95
CA ALA A 141 -2.78 -30.88 17.85
C ALA A 141 -2.29 -31.05 16.39
N GLU A 142 -1.04 -31.45 16.22
CA GLU A 142 -0.39 -31.61 14.92
C GLU A 142 -1.23 -32.49 13.96
N ASP A 143 -1.89 -33.52 14.49
CA ASP A 143 -2.79 -34.39 13.75
C ASP A 143 -3.98 -33.68 13.12
N ALA A 144 -4.57 -32.67 13.78
CA ALA A 144 -5.68 -31.89 13.27
C ALA A 144 -5.25 -30.98 12.11
N VAL A 145 -4.03 -30.45 12.19
CA VAL A 145 -3.43 -29.64 11.11
C VAL A 145 -3.15 -30.51 9.89
N LEU A 146 -2.58 -31.71 10.11
CA LEU A 146 -2.29 -32.68 9.05
C LEU A 146 -3.58 -33.21 8.37
N GLU A 147 -4.63 -33.45 9.15
CA GLU A 147 -5.92 -33.88 8.60
C GLU A 147 -6.54 -32.77 7.73
N THR A 148 -6.50 -31.53 8.23
CA THR A 148 -6.96 -30.36 7.47
C THR A 148 -6.18 -30.21 6.16
N ALA A 149 -4.85 -30.34 6.20
CA ALA A 149 -4.01 -30.24 5.02
C ALA A 149 -4.33 -31.34 3.99
N LYS A 150 -4.55 -32.58 4.43
CA LYS A 150 -4.95 -33.71 3.56
C LYS A 150 -6.31 -33.48 2.88
N ASN A 151 -7.26 -32.84 3.59
CA ASN A 151 -8.59 -32.54 3.06
C ASN A 151 -8.58 -31.39 2.03
N ILE A 152 -7.56 -30.55 2.06
CA ILE A 152 -7.38 -29.42 1.12
C ILE A 152 -6.68 -29.89 -0.17
N GLY A 153 -5.81 -30.87 -0.10
CA GLY A 153 -5.03 -31.44 -1.21
C GLY A 153 -3.60 -30.94 -1.22
#